data_6765a59532754bd5b1ade50360c248f3
#
_entry.id   6765a59532754bd5b1ade50360c248f3
#
_cell.length_a   1.000
_cell.length_b   1.000
_cell.length_c   1.000
_cell.angle_alpha   90.00
_cell.angle_beta   90.00
_cell.angle_gamma   90.00
#
_symmetry.space_group_name_H-M   'P 1'
#
loop_
_entity.id
_entity.type
_entity.pdbx_description
1 polymer ?
#
loop_
_entity_poly.entity_id
_entity_poly.type
_entity_poly.pdbx_seq_one_letter_code
_entity_poly.pdbx_strand_id
1 'polypeptide(L)'
;MDEIRANPDEILHRIKKESNIESRGHLKIFFGYAAGVGKTYAMLKAAHAAKRRGLDIVVGYVEPHTRPQTLALLDGLEQLPTLTVSHKGISLHEFDLDGAIKRAPQLILVDELAHTNAEGCRHSKRYQDVEELLRAGIDVYTTVNVQHIESLNDMVASITGVTVRERVPDHLFDDADQVEPVSYTHLRAHETGAYL
;
A
#
# COMPACT_ATOMS: atom_id res chain seq x y z
N MET A 1 -27.41 -23.07 -38.45
CA MET A 1 -26.53 -22.94 -37.29
C MET A 1 -25.59 -21.74 -37.57
N ASP A 2 -25.97 -20.57 -37.09
CA ASP A 2 -25.12 -19.40 -37.22
C ASP A 2 -24.01 -19.47 -36.18
N GLU A 3 -22.77 -19.69 -36.64
CA GLU A 3 -21.60 -19.50 -35.79
C GLU A 3 -21.51 -18.02 -35.44
N ILE A 4 -21.75 -17.70 -34.17
CA ILE A 4 -21.52 -16.38 -33.60
C ILE A 4 -20.00 -16.16 -33.68
N ARG A 5 -19.54 -15.52 -34.76
CA ARG A 5 -18.15 -15.03 -34.87
C ARG A 5 -17.98 -13.92 -33.85
N ALA A 6 -17.18 -14.18 -32.83
CA ALA A 6 -16.82 -13.15 -31.86
C ALA A 6 -16.19 -11.94 -32.57
N ASN A 7 -16.61 -10.75 -32.19
CA ASN A 7 -16.13 -9.49 -32.78
C ASN A 7 -14.61 -9.38 -32.57
N PRO A 8 -13.80 -9.20 -33.64
CA PRO A 8 -12.34 -9.08 -33.53
C PRO A 8 -11.91 -7.98 -32.56
N ASP A 9 -12.67 -6.89 -32.46
CA ASP A 9 -12.36 -5.76 -31.54
C ASP A 9 -12.59 -6.15 -30.08
N GLU A 10 -13.58 -6.97 -29.78
CA GLU A 10 -13.83 -7.50 -28.44
C GLU A 10 -12.74 -8.49 -28.02
N ILE A 11 -12.29 -9.34 -28.96
CA ILE A 11 -11.18 -10.28 -28.72
C ILE A 11 -9.89 -9.48 -28.45
N LEU A 12 -9.60 -8.45 -29.27
CA LEU A 12 -8.43 -7.61 -29.10
C LEU A 12 -8.43 -6.84 -27.79
N HIS A 13 -9.62 -6.36 -27.36
CA HIS A 13 -9.81 -5.68 -26.08
C HIS A 13 -9.59 -6.65 -24.90
N ARG A 14 -10.09 -7.90 -25.00
CA ARG A 14 -9.83 -8.94 -23.99
C ARG A 14 -8.37 -9.30 -23.89
N ILE A 15 -7.69 -9.55 -25.01
CA ILE A 15 -6.27 -9.88 -25.04
C ILE A 15 -5.43 -8.73 -24.45
N LYS A 16 -5.73 -7.48 -24.78
CA LYS A 16 -5.06 -6.32 -24.18
C LYS A 16 -5.32 -6.20 -22.68
N LYS A 17 -6.54 -6.50 -22.22
CA LYS A 17 -6.88 -6.48 -20.80
C LYS A 17 -6.17 -7.61 -20.05
N GLU A 18 -6.13 -8.82 -20.62
CA GLU A 18 -5.43 -9.97 -20.04
C GLU A 18 -3.91 -9.75 -20.00
N SER A 19 -3.29 -9.22 -21.06
CA SER A 19 -1.85 -8.92 -21.08
C SER A 19 -1.47 -7.77 -20.12
N ASN A 20 -2.34 -6.78 -19.92
CA ASN A 20 -2.13 -5.73 -18.92
C ASN A 20 -2.25 -6.26 -17.49
N ILE A 21 -3.11 -7.25 -17.26
CA ILE A 21 -3.23 -7.91 -15.94
C ILE A 21 -1.98 -8.75 -15.65
N GLU A 22 -1.45 -9.50 -16.64
CA GLU A 22 -0.24 -10.30 -16.49
C GLU A 22 1.04 -9.48 -16.29
N SER A 23 1.06 -8.21 -16.72
CA SER A 23 2.22 -7.31 -16.56
C SER A 23 2.10 -6.36 -15.36
N ARG A 24 0.94 -6.30 -14.69
CA ARG A 24 0.73 -5.45 -13.52
C ARG A 24 1.38 -6.06 -12.28
N GLY A 25 2.00 -5.22 -11.44
CA GLY A 25 2.44 -5.62 -10.11
C GLY A 25 1.27 -6.01 -9.20
N HIS A 26 1.55 -6.81 -8.17
CA HIS A 26 0.57 -7.32 -7.20
C HIS A 26 0.42 -6.36 -6.02
N LEU A 27 -0.83 -6.14 -5.59
CA LEU A 27 -1.15 -5.29 -4.44
C LEU A 27 -1.52 -6.14 -3.22
N LYS A 28 -0.79 -5.94 -2.11
CA LYS A 28 -1.16 -6.47 -0.80
C LYS A 28 -1.45 -5.34 0.17
N ILE A 29 -2.65 -5.35 0.76
CA ILE A 29 -3.13 -4.37 1.71
C ILE A 29 -3.16 -4.98 3.12
N PHE A 30 -2.43 -4.38 4.07
CA PHE A 30 -2.54 -4.66 5.50
C PHE A 30 -3.60 -3.75 6.09
N PHE A 31 -4.73 -4.33 6.43
CA PHE A 31 -5.96 -3.64 6.80
C PHE A 31 -6.19 -3.68 8.31
N GLY A 32 -6.57 -2.56 8.90
CA GLY A 32 -6.87 -2.50 10.33
C GLY A 32 -8.01 -1.54 10.66
N TYR A 33 -8.69 -1.78 11.79
CA TYR A 33 -9.81 -0.96 12.21
C TYR A 33 -9.40 0.39 12.82
N ALA A 34 -8.13 0.54 13.27
CA ALA A 34 -7.64 1.78 13.88
C ALA A 34 -6.14 1.97 13.68
N ALA A 35 -5.67 3.19 13.98
CA ALA A 35 -4.24 3.45 14.12
C ALA A 35 -3.64 2.63 15.28
N GLY A 36 -2.38 2.22 15.13
CA GLY A 36 -1.65 1.53 16.20
C GLY A 36 -1.98 0.04 16.37
N VAL A 37 -2.85 -0.59 15.56
CA VAL A 37 -3.15 -2.04 15.63
C VAL A 37 -2.02 -2.93 15.12
N GLY A 38 -0.93 -2.36 14.58
CA GLY A 38 0.27 -3.11 14.14
C GLY A 38 0.35 -3.38 12.64
N LYS A 39 -0.38 -2.64 11.80
CA LYS A 39 -0.35 -2.83 10.33
C LYS A 39 1.05 -2.69 9.74
N THR A 40 1.74 -1.58 10.04
CA THR A 40 3.11 -1.31 9.59
C THR A 40 4.08 -2.39 10.08
N TYR A 41 3.90 -2.86 11.32
CA TYR A 41 4.68 -3.98 11.87
C TYR A 41 4.46 -5.27 11.06
N ALA A 42 3.19 -5.62 10.78
CA ALA A 42 2.86 -6.80 9.98
C ALA A 42 3.41 -6.71 8.55
N MET A 43 3.27 -5.54 7.92
CA MET A 43 3.83 -5.25 6.60
C MET A 43 5.34 -5.46 6.55
N LEU A 44 6.09 -4.90 7.50
CA LEU A 44 7.56 -5.05 7.57
C LEU A 44 7.97 -6.49 7.86
N LYS A 45 7.26 -7.23 8.72
CA LYS A 45 7.50 -8.66 8.94
C LYS A 45 7.28 -9.48 7.67
N ALA A 46 6.23 -9.20 6.91
CA ALA A 46 5.96 -9.85 5.63
C ALA A 46 7.08 -9.54 4.60
N ALA A 47 7.59 -8.30 4.59
CA ALA A 47 8.72 -7.91 3.75
C ALA A 47 9.99 -8.71 4.09
N HIS A 48 10.34 -8.87 5.37
CA HIS A 48 11.46 -9.70 5.76
C HIS A 48 11.27 -11.16 5.33
N ALA A 49 10.06 -11.70 5.41
CA ALA A 49 9.77 -13.04 4.91
C ALA A 49 9.95 -13.15 3.39
N ALA A 50 9.54 -12.12 2.64
CA ALA A 50 9.76 -12.05 1.20
C ALA A 50 11.26 -11.90 0.85
N LYS A 51 12.01 -11.07 1.58
CA LYS A 51 13.46 -10.92 1.41
C LYS A 51 14.22 -12.24 1.64
N ARG A 52 13.83 -13.03 2.64
CA ARG A 52 14.44 -14.37 2.86
C ARG A 52 14.19 -15.34 1.70
N ARG A 53 13.16 -15.11 0.89
CA ARG A 53 12.90 -15.87 -0.35
C ARG A 53 13.67 -15.33 -1.56
N GLY A 54 14.47 -14.27 -1.38
CA GLY A 54 15.33 -13.72 -2.41
C GLY A 54 14.70 -12.58 -3.24
N LEU A 55 13.53 -12.02 -2.81
CA LEU A 55 12.94 -10.90 -3.52
C LEU A 55 13.78 -9.62 -3.29
N ASP A 56 13.91 -8.81 -4.34
CA ASP A 56 14.46 -7.46 -4.29
C ASP A 56 13.41 -6.49 -3.71
N ILE A 57 13.66 -6.04 -2.47
CA ILE A 57 12.68 -5.29 -1.68
C ILE A 57 13.24 -3.94 -1.28
N VAL A 58 12.42 -2.92 -1.43
CA VAL A 58 12.73 -1.56 -1.03
C VAL A 58 11.61 -0.98 -0.16
N VAL A 59 11.98 -0.26 0.88
CA VAL A 59 11.07 0.58 1.66
C VAL A 59 10.99 1.94 0.98
N GLY A 60 9.85 2.24 0.34
CA GLY A 60 9.59 3.53 -0.28
C GLY A 60 9.19 4.60 0.72
N TYR A 61 8.28 4.24 1.63
CA TYR A 61 7.84 5.13 2.71
C TYR A 61 7.28 4.33 3.89
N VAL A 62 7.69 4.72 5.09
CA VAL A 62 7.11 4.27 6.37
C VAL A 62 6.96 5.50 7.25
N GLU A 63 5.79 5.63 7.90
CA GLU A 63 5.48 6.76 8.77
C GLU A 63 6.50 6.91 9.90
N PRO A 64 7.17 8.09 10.03
CA PRO A 64 8.26 8.30 11.02
C PRO A 64 7.81 8.20 12.50
N HIS A 65 6.52 8.45 12.78
CA HIS A 65 5.96 8.40 14.15
C HIS A 65 5.62 6.98 14.61
N THR A 66 6.07 5.99 13.88
CA THR A 66 5.90 4.57 14.20
C THR A 66 6.65 4.19 15.49
N ARG A 67 6.15 3.17 16.19
CA ARG A 67 6.76 2.67 17.44
C ARG A 67 8.19 2.18 17.22
N PRO A 68 9.11 2.36 18.23
CA PRO A 68 10.51 1.94 18.09
C PRO A 68 10.70 0.48 17.68
N GLN A 69 9.86 -0.43 18.16
CA GLN A 69 9.89 -1.85 17.79
C GLN A 69 9.58 -2.10 16.32
N THR A 70 8.70 -1.27 15.74
CA THR A 70 8.38 -1.33 14.31
C THR A 70 9.50 -0.72 13.48
N LEU A 71 10.09 0.39 13.94
CA LEU A 71 11.23 1.02 13.26
C LEU A 71 12.46 0.10 13.24
N ALA A 72 12.65 -0.71 14.27
CA ALA A 72 13.73 -1.70 14.29
C ALA A 72 13.62 -2.74 13.16
N LEU A 73 12.42 -2.95 12.61
CA LEU A 73 12.22 -3.83 11.46
C LEU A 73 12.64 -3.19 10.12
N LEU A 74 13.00 -1.90 10.10
CA LEU A 74 13.62 -1.28 8.93
C LEU A 74 15.07 -1.72 8.75
N ASP A 75 15.71 -2.19 9.82
CA ASP A 75 17.06 -2.71 9.77
C ASP A 75 17.17 -3.88 8.80
N GLY A 76 18.20 -3.84 7.95
CA GLY A 76 18.41 -4.84 6.92
C GLY A 76 17.49 -4.72 5.69
N LEU A 77 16.62 -3.72 5.58
CA LEU A 77 15.89 -3.38 4.36
C LEU A 77 16.49 -2.13 3.71
N GLU A 78 16.58 -2.11 2.37
CA GLU A 78 16.94 -0.90 1.63
C GLU A 78 15.82 0.12 1.77
N GLN A 79 16.17 1.37 2.06
CA GLN A 79 15.23 2.49 2.18
C GLN A 79 15.53 3.53 1.11
N LEU A 80 14.50 3.98 0.39
CA LEU A 80 14.63 5.13 -0.51
C LEU A 80 14.66 6.43 0.29
N PRO A 81 15.42 7.43 -0.17
CA PRO A 81 15.29 8.79 0.34
C PRO A 81 13.88 9.32 0.12
N THR A 82 13.35 10.04 1.08
CA THR A 82 12.07 10.74 0.93
C THR A 82 12.24 12.01 0.09
N LEU A 83 11.20 12.37 -0.65
CA LEU A 83 11.12 13.66 -1.32
C LEU A 83 10.87 14.76 -0.27
N THR A 84 11.75 15.76 -0.21
CA THR A 84 11.53 16.90 0.66
C THR A 84 10.75 17.99 -0.08
N VAL A 85 9.56 18.30 0.41
CA VAL A 85 8.67 19.32 -0.16
C VAL A 85 8.52 20.46 0.84
N SER A 86 8.73 21.71 0.40
CA SER A 86 8.50 22.90 1.22
C SER A 86 7.06 23.38 1.07
N HIS A 87 6.30 23.35 2.16
CA HIS A 87 4.94 23.89 2.20
C HIS A 87 4.82 24.92 3.33
N LYS A 88 4.49 26.17 3.00
CA LYS A 88 4.31 27.28 3.97
C LYS A 88 5.47 27.43 4.98
N GLY A 89 6.69 27.19 4.53
CA GLY A 89 7.90 27.30 5.39
C GLY A 89 8.19 26.07 6.25
N ILE A 90 7.43 24.98 6.10
CA ILE A 90 7.65 23.70 6.76
C ILE A 90 8.18 22.72 5.73
N SER A 91 9.21 21.94 6.08
CA SER A 91 9.69 20.83 5.25
C SER A 91 8.87 19.58 5.57
N LEU A 92 8.22 19.03 4.54
CA LEU A 92 7.48 17.77 4.59
C LEU A 92 8.30 16.69 3.89
N HIS A 93 8.23 15.48 4.40
CA HIS A 93 8.87 14.30 3.81
C HIS A 93 7.80 13.42 3.19
N GLU A 94 7.84 13.31 1.86
CA GLU A 94 6.87 12.54 1.08
C GLU A 94 7.53 11.36 0.39
N PHE A 95 6.72 10.42 -0.10
CA PHE A 95 7.18 9.31 -0.90
C PHE A 95 7.75 9.79 -2.24
N ASP A 96 8.95 9.33 -2.60
CA ASP A 96 9.59 9.62 -3.89
C ASP A 96 9.18 8.56 -4.93
N LEU A 97 8.08 8.83 -5.62
CA LEU A 97 7.57 7.95 -6.68
C LEU A 97 8.55 7.82 -7.85
N ASP A 98 9.18 8.92 -8.27
CA ASP A 98 10.13 8.91 -9.39
C ASP A 98 11.38 8.09 -9.05
N GLY A 99 11.89 8.26 -7.84
CA GLY A 99 12.98 7.46 -7.30
C GLY A 99 12.64 5.96 -7.24
N ALA A 100 11.40 5.64 -6.82
CA ALA A 100 10.92 4.28 -6.74
C ALA A 100 10.81 3.60 -8.13
N ILE A 101 10.22 4.28 -9.11
CA ILE A 101 10.12 3.78 -10.49
C ILE A 101 11.51 3.60 -11.10
N LYS A 102 12.42 4.55 -10.88
CA LYS A 102 13.80 4.47 -11.39
C LYS A 102 14.59 3.32 -10.75
N ARG A 103 14.38 3.05 -9.46
CA ARG A 103 15.02 1.93 -8.74
C ARG A 103 14.48 0.59 -9.22
N ALA A 104 13.20 0.53 -9.62
CA ALA A 104 12.49 -0.63 -10.17
C ALA A 104 12.68 -1.92 -9.32
N PRO A 105 12.33 -1.91 -8.01
CA PRO A 105 12.39 -3.10 -7.18
C PRO A 105 11.31 -4.11 -7.59
N GLN A 106 11.45 -5.37 -7.17
CA GLN A 106 10.37 -6.36 -7.34
C GLN A 106 9.20 -6.06 -6.39
N LEU A 107 9.50 -5.62 -5.15
CA LEU A 107 8.51 -5.28 -4.14
C LEU A 107 8.89 -3.97 -3.45
N ILE A 108 7.93 -3.07 -3.34
CA ILE A 108 8.08 -1.83 -2.57
C ILE A 108 7.05 -1.74 -1.43
N LEU A 109 7.47 -1.18 -0.30
CA LEU A 109 6.60 -0.89 0.83
C LEU A 109 6.24 0.59 0.84
N VAL A 110 4.95 0.88 0.82
CA VAL A 110 4.42 2.26 0.88
C VAL A 110 3.32 2.31 1.92
N ASP A 111 3.64 2.82 3.11
CA ASP A 111 2.71 2.95 4.23
C ASP A 111 1.65 4.03 3.99
N GLU A 112 0.51 3.94 4.67
CA GLU A 112 -0.57 4.94 4.67
C GLU A 112 -1.19 5.23 3.29
N LEU A 113 -1.85 4.23 2.69
CA LEU A 113 -2.51 4.31 1.37
C LEU A 113 -3.46 5.51 1.22
N ALA A 114 -4.10 5.96 2.29
CA ALA A 114 -5.08 7.05 2.29
C ALA A 114 -4.46 8.46 2.36
N HIS A 115 -3.14 8.54 2.54
CA HIS A 115 -2.44 9.82 2.72
C HIS A 115 -2.70 10.80 1.58
N THR A 116 -2.86 12.07 1.94
CA THR A 116 -2.91 13.18 0.97
C THR A 116 -1.52 13.77 0.84
N ASN A 117 -0.90 13.56 -0.32
CA ASN A 117 0.44 14.05 -0.61
C ASN A 117 0.50 15.59 -0.57
N ALA A 118 1.66 16.12 -0.20
CA ALA A 118 1.90 17.56 -0.18
C ALA A 118 1.80 18.16 -1.61
N GLU A 119 1.44 19.43 -1.67
CA GLU A 119 1.46 20.19 -2.93
C GLU A 119 2.88 20.21 -3.53
N GLY A 120 3.00 19.84 -4.79
CA GLY A 120 4.29 19.68 -5.50
C GLY A 120 4.69 18.20 -5.72
N CYS A 121 3.99 17.23 -5.12
CA CYS A 121 4.11 15.83 -5.51
C CYS A 121 3.42 15.57 -6.86
N ARG A 122 3.80 14.49 -7.55
CA ARG A 122 3.22 14.10 -8.85
C ARG A 122 1.72 13.85 -8.76
N HIS A 123 1.29 13.14 -7.73
CA HIS A 123 -0.12 12.88 -7.46
C HIS A 123 -0.56 13.52 -6.15
N SER A 124 -1.83 13.88 -6.06
CA SER A 124 -2.42 14.46 -4.84
C SER A 124 -2.70 13.42 -3.76
N LYS A 125 -2.77 12.14 -4.13
CA LYS A 125 -3.09 11.02 -3.23
C LYS A 125 -2.09 9.90 -3.36
N ARG A 126 -1.70 9.30 -2.24
CA ARG A 126 -0.75 8.20 -2.21
C ARG A 126 -1.26 6.95 -2.92
N TYR A 127 -2.55 6.69 -2.90
CA TYR A 127 -3.10 5.55 -3.65
C TYR A 127 -2.87 5.69 -5.17
N GLN A 128 -2.81 6.91 -5.71
CA GLN A 128 -2.49 7.15 -7.12
C GLN A 128 -1.01 6.82 -7.43
N ASP A 129 -0.11 7.10 -6.48
CA ASP A 129 1.29 6.68 -6.58
C ASP A 129 1.40 5.15 -6.61
N VAL A 130 0.64 4.47 -5.73
CA VAL A 130 0.56 3.00 -5.69
C VAL A 130 0.03 2.43 -7.01
N GLU A 131 -1.02 3.00 -7.58
CA GLU A 131 -1.53 2.58 -8.89
C GLU A 131 -0.49 2.73 -10.01
N GLU A 132 0.34 3.79 -9.98
CA GLU A 132 1.40 3.97 -10.97
C GLU A 132 2.52 2.94 -10.80
N LEU A 133 2.90 2.60 -9.57
CA LEU A 133 3.86 1.52 -9.28
C LEU A 133 3.37 0.17 -9.80
N LEU A 134 2.09 -0.15 -9.54
CA LEU A 134 1.49 -1.39 -10.04
C LEU A 134 1.46 -1.44 -11.58
N ARG A 135 1.13 -0.32 -12.24
CA ARG A 135 1.19 -0.22 -13.72
C ARG A 135 2.62 -0.37 -14.26
N ALA A 136 3.63 0.01 -13.47
CA ALA A 136 5.04 -0.21 -13.80
C ALA A 136 5.52 -1.65 -13.54
N GLY A 137 4.63 -2.56 -13.09
CA GLY A 137 4.96 -3.96 -12.82
C GLY A 137 5.67 -4.19 -11.47
N ILE A 138 5.59 -3.22 -10.55
CA ILE A 138 6.21 -3.30 -9.22
C ILE A 138 5.15 -3.78 -8.21
N ASP A 139 5.45 -4.83 -7.47
CA ASP A 139 4.59 -5.29 -6.37
C ASP A 139 4.57 -4.28 -5.24
N VAL A 140 3.42 -4.06 -4.61
CA VAL A 140 3.27 -3.09 -3.53
C VAL A 140 2.67 -3.73 -2.28
N TYR A 141 3.31 -3.51 -1.13
CA TYR A 141 2.73 -3.71 0.19
C TYR A 141 2.36 -2.35 0.78
N THR A 142 1.13 -2.21 1.26
CA THR A 142 0.63 -0.96 1.83
C THR A 142 -0.26 -1.20 3.04
N THR A 143 -0.59 -0.14 3.78
CA THR A 143 -1.47 -0.19 4.95
C THR A 143 -2.65 0.75 4.81
N VAL A 144 -3.78 0.39 5.43
CA VAL A 144 -4.96 1.28 5.49
C VAL A 144 -5.82 1.01 6.73
N ASN A 145 -6.50 2.02 7.23
CA ASN A 145 -7.53 1.88 8.25
C ASN A 145 -8.93 1.83 7.62
N VAL A 146 -9.84 1.08 8.24
CA VAL A 146 -11.23 0.92 7.78
C VAL A 146 -11.94 2.24 7.53
N GLN A 147 -11.68 3.25 8.36
CA GLN A 147 -12.32 4.57 8.29
C GLN A 147 -11.98 5.36 7.02
N HIS A 148 -10.94 4.95 6.30
CA HIS A 148 -10.52 5.60 5.04
C HIS A 148 -11.14 4.95 3.80
N ILE A 149 -11.82 3.80 3.92
CA ILE A 149 -12.50 3.15 2.81
C ILE A 149 -13.77 3.92 2.49
N GLU A 150 -13.95 4.31 1.23
CA GLU A 150 -15.01 5.22 0.81
C GLU A 150 -16.41 4.70 1.19
N SER A 151 -16.74 3.46 0.87
CA SER A 151 -18.03 2.85 1.21
C SER A 151 -18.26 2.66 2.70
N LEU A 152 -17.21 2.54 3.52
CA LEU A 152 -17.30 2.30 4.95
C LEU A 152 -17.18 3.59 5.78
N ASN A 153 -16.73 4.69 5.17
CA ASN A 153 -16.49 5.95 5.88
C ASN A 153 -17.73 6.48 6.59
N ASP A 154 -18.88 6.50 5.92
CA ASP A 154 -20.14 7.02 6.47
C ASP A 154 -20.67 6.10 7.60
N MET A 155 -20.51 4.79 7.46
CA MET A 155 -20.86 3.83 8.50
C MET A 155 -19.99 4.01 9.75
N VAL A 156 -18.68 4.10 9.57
CA VAL A 156 -17.73 4.35 10.67
C VAL A 156 -18.01 5.69 11.34
N ALA A 157 -18.29 6.74 10.55
CA ALA A 157 -18.63 8.06 11.07
C ALA A 157 -19.93 8.03 11.92
N SER A 158 -20.94 7.26 11.50
CA SER A 158 -22.20 7.12 12.26
C SER A 158 -22.01 6.43 13.61
N ILE A 159 -21.05 5.52 13.74
CA ILE A 159 -20.74 4.77 14.97
C ILE A 159 -19.80 5.56 15.88
N THR A 160 -18.77 6.20 15.31
CA THR A 160 -17.69 6.82 16.08
C THR A 160 -17.87 8.32 16.29
N GLY A 161 -18.76 8.97 15.52
CA GLY A 161 -18.91 10.43 15.48
C GLY A 161 -17.76 11.16 14.77
N VAL A 162 -16.82 10.44 14.18
CA VAL A 162 -15.62 11.01 13.52
C VAL A 162 -15.72 10.85 12.02
N THR A 163 -15.73 11.97 11.29
CA THR A 163 -15.64 11.98 9.83
C THR A 163 -14.19 12.14 9.39
N VAL A 164 -13.71 11.23 8.57
CA VAL A 164 -12.36 11.27 8.01
C VAL A 164 -12.39 11.82 6.59
N ARG A 165 -11.52 12.79 6.29
CA ARG A 165 -11.46 13.45 4.98
C ARG A 165 -10.63 12.67 3.96
N GLU A 166 -9.64 11.93 4.43
CA GLU A 166 -8.79 11.11 3.58
C GLU A 166 -9.51 9.81 3.25
N ARG A 167 -9.78 9.59 1.98
CA ARG A 167 -10.53 8.43 1.48
C ARG A 167 -9.73 7.68 0.42
N VAL A 168 -9.93 6.38 0.41
CA VAL A 168 -9.41 5.45 -0.60
C VAL A 168 -10.60 4.87 -1.36
N PRO A 169 -10.62 4.96 -2.69
CA PRO A 169 -11.70 4.37 -3.49
C PRO A 169 -11.80 2.86 -3.32
N ASP A 170 -13.03 2.34 -3.31
CA ASP A 170 -13.30 0.91 -3.08
C ASP A 170 -12.65 0.00 -4.13
N HIS A 171 -12.52 0.45 -5.39
CA HIS A 171 -11.91 -0.35 -6.44
C HIS A 171 -10.48 -0.82 -6.13
N LEU A 172 -9.73 -0.10 -5.29
CA LEU A 172 -8.39 -0.53 -4.86
C LEU A 172 -8.41 -1.79 -4.00
N PHE A 173 -9.51 -2.00 -3.25
CA PHE A 173 -9.72 -3.25 -2.50
C PHE A 173 -10.18 -4.38 -3.41
N ASP A 174 -11.03 -4.07 -4.40
CA ASP A 174 -11.51 -5.04 -5.39
C ASP A 174 -10.37 -5.53 -6.28
N ASP A 175 -9.42 -4.63 -6.58
CA ASP A 175 -8.25 -4.88 -7.41
C ASP A 175 -7.05 -5.44 -6.61
N ALA A 176 -7.14 -5.52 -5.28
CA ALA A 176 -6.05 -6.04 -4.44
C ALA A 176 -5.94 -7.56 -4.56
N ASP A 177 -4.72 -8.07 -4.78
CA ASP A 177 -4.45 -9.51 -4.83
C ASP A 177 -4.56 -10.16 -3.46
N GLN A 178 -4.24 -9.40 -2.40
CA GLN A 178 -4.35 -9.85 -1.01
C GLN A 178 -4.76 -8.70 -0.09
N VAL A 179 -5.72 -8.99 0.80
CA VAL A 179 -6.08 -8.12 1.93
C VAL A 179 -5.87 -8.89 3.24
N GLU A 180 -4.92 -8.45 4.06
CA GLU A 180 -4.59 -9.07 5.34
C GLU A 180 -5.14 -8.25 6.50
N PRO A 181 -6.16 -8.76 7.24
CA PRO A 181 -6.68 -8.08 8.41
C PRO A 181 -5.68 -8.18 9.57
N VAL A 182 -5.38 -7.04 10.18
CA VAL A 182 -4.48 -6.92 11.33
C VAL A 182 -5.26 -6.47 12.56
N SER A 183 -5.16 -7.26 13.63
CA SER A 183 -5.79 -6.97 14.92
C SER A 183 -4.79 -7.07 16.07
N TYR A 184 -5.14 -6.51 17.23
CA TYR A 184 -4.29 -6.56 18.44
C TYR A 184 -3.92 -7.98 18.91
N THR A 185 -4.68 -8.99 18.52
CA THR A 185 -4.37 -10.39 18.84
C THR A 185 -3.06 -10.88 18.23
N HIS A 186 -2.68 -10.33 17.06
CA HIS A 186 -1.40 -10.66 16.41
C HIS A 186 -0.18 -10.11 17.19
N LEU A 187 -0.31 -8.97 17.86
CA LEU A 187 0.78 -8.40 18.67
C LEU A 187 0.98 -9.16 19.98
N ARG A 188 -0.10 -9.57 20.68
CA ARG A 188 -0.02 -10.32 21.93
C ARG A 188 0.53 -11.75 21.78
N ALA A 189 0.27 -12.41 20.66
CA ALA A 189 0.79 -13.75 20.40
C ALA A 189 2.33 -13.81 20.32
N HIS A 190 2.98 -12.67 20.02
CA HIS A 190 4.45 -12.57 19.98
C HIS A 190 5.06 -12.07 21.29
N GLU A 191 4.32 -11.35 22.13
CA GLU A 191 4.81 -10.90 23.44
C GLU A 191 4.81 -12.02 24.48
N THR A 192 3.89 -12.99 24.38
CA THR A 192 3.81 -14.13 25.30
C THR A 192 4.79 -15.26 24.99
N GLY A 193 5.37 -15.32 23.81
CA GLY A 193 6.37 -16.32 23.43
C GLY A 193 7.80 -16.04 23.92
N ALA A 194 8.06 -14.87 24.54
CA ALA A 194 9.37 -14.47 25.01
C ALA A 194 9.64 -14.79 26.50
N TYR A 195 8.70 -15.46 27.18
CA TYR A 195 8.78 -15.79 28.62
C TYR A 195 8.57 -17.29 28.92
N LEU A 196 9.02 -18.17 28.03
CA LEU A 196 9.15 -19.59 28.34
C LEU A 196 10.56 -20.07 28.01
#